data_88eafd6aaa4f76c9d34712aa96e18107
#
_entry.id   88eafd6aaa4f76c9d34712aa96e18107
#
_cell.length_a   1.000
_cell.length_b   1.000
_cell.length_c   1.000
_cell.angle_alpha   90.00
_cell.angle_beta   90.00
_cell.angle_gamma   90.00
#
_symmetry.space_group_name_H-M   'P 1'
#
loop_
_entity.id
_entity.type
_entity.pdbx_description
1 polymer ?
#
loop_
_entity_poly.entity_id
_entity_poly.type
_entity_poly.pdbx_seq_one_letter_code
_entity_poly.pdbx_strand_id
1 'polypeptide(L)'
;MADKKTEPTAPEEECAHECNGCPSAGTCAEAKTSTGLPPRAKIDVRHVILVLSGKGGVGKSTVSVNLAFALANHGYHVGLLDLDMHGPNIPKMLGIEDQRFAMVGNRIEPVHVTGTLSVVSIAFVLPETSTPLIWRGPMKMAAIQQFLADVNWGSLDYMVVDLPPGTGDEALTIAQLAPNVRGAVVVTTPQDVATLDARKSVKFVEKLGLPVLGIIENMSGMHCPHCGGEIDLFGKGGGKKIAEELNVPYLGAIPIDIEMRKAGDEGRPFIIRRMADSPTWSSVDAVMESLIKEVEG
;
A
#
# COMPACT_ATOMS: atom_id res chain seq x y z
N MET A 1 -25.94 -61.39 -30.12
CA MET A 1 -25.47 -61.86 -28.81
C MET A 1 -24.06 -61.24 -28.62
N ALA A 2 -23.96 -60.17 -27.86
CA ALA A 2 -22.73 -59.54 -27.51
C ALA A 2 -22.78 -59.24 -26.00
N ASP A 3 -21.89 -59.88 -25.27
CA ASP A 3 -21.80 -59.83 -23.81
C ASP A 3 -21.40 -58.44 -23.34
N LYS A 4 -22.21 -57.84 -22.47
CA LYS A 4 -21.84 -56.66 -21.66
C LYS A 4 -20.98 -57.14 -20.50
N LYS A 5 -19.70 -56.80 -20.51
CA LYS A 5 -18.82 -56.86 -19.33
C LYS A 5 -19.20 -55.72 -18.39
N THR A 6 -19.72 -56.07 -17.24
CA THR A 6 -19.90 -55.21 -16.07
C THR A 6 -18.51 -54.97 -15.42
N GLU A 7 -18.06 -53.72 -15.39
CA GLU A 7 -16.94 -53.29 -14.53
C GLU A 7 -17.40 -53.27 -13.06
N PRO A 8 -16.56 -53.73 -12.13
CA PRO A 8 -16.88 -53.65 -10.70
C PRO A 8 -16.71 -52.20 -10.20
N THR A 9 -17.79 -51.63 -9.73
CA THR A 9 -17.79 -50.37 -8.94
C THR A 9 -17.11 -50.64 -7.60
N ALA A 10 -16.01 -49.95 -7.34
CA ALA A 10 -15.39 -49.90 -6.02
C ALA A 10 -16.33 -49.17 -5.03
N PRO A 11 -16.37 -49.61 -3.75
CA PRO A 11 -17.21 -48.95 -2.75
C PRO A 11 -16.72 -47.53 -2.51
N GLU A 12 -17.64 -46.55 -2.56
CA GLU A 12 -17.42 -45.18 -2.08
C GLU A 12 -17.30 -45.24 -0.55
N GLU A 13 -16.05 -45.35 -0.04
CA GLU A 13 -15.80 -45.13 1.37
C GLU A 13 -15.93 -43.60 1.61
N GLU A 14 -16.92 -43.21 2.38
CA GLU A 14 -17.09 -41.82 2.84
C GLU A 14 -15.84 -41.38 3.58
N CYS A 15 -15.16 -40.38 3.01
CA CYS A 15 -13.97 -39.80 3.58
C CYS A 15 -14.33 -38.99 4.86
N ALA A 16 -13.79 -39.39 6.00
CA ALA A 16 -14.09 -38.79 7.31
C ALA A 16 -13.45 -37.40 7.50
N HIS A 17 -12.87 -36.79 6.44
CA HIS A 17 -12.21 -35.45 6.43
C HIS A 17 -11.07 -35.23 7.46
N GLU A 18 -10.61 -36.28 8.15
CA GLU A 18 -9.44 -36.21 9.03
C GLU A 18 -8.17 -36.62 8.27
N CYS A 19 -7.45 -35.61 7.71
CA CYS A 19 -6.26 -35.84 6.89
C CYS A 19 -5.01 -36.27 7.68
N ASN A 20 -4.98 -36.13 9.00
CA ASN A 20 -3.90 -36.60 9.87
C ASN A 20 -4.05 -38.10 10.14
N GLY A 21 -3.35 -38.92 9.35
CA GLY A 21 -3.35 -40.37 9.48
C GLY A 21 -4.07 -41.13 8.37
N CYS A 22 -4.57 -40.46 7.33
CA CYS A 22 -5.24 -41.09 6.19
C CYS A 22 -4.24 -41.84 5.29
N PRO A 23 -4.46 -43.13 4.97
CA PRO A 23 -3.54 -43.90 4.09
C PRO A 23 -3.42 -43.32 2.67
N SER A 24 -4.43 -42.57 2.21
CA SER A 24 -4.47 -41.94 0.87
C SER A 24 -4.04 -40.47 0.83
N ALA A 25 -3.49 -39.95 1.91
CA ALA A 25 -3.12 -38.51 2.02
C ALA A 25 -2.18 -38.01 0.89
N GLY A 26 -1.35 -38.88 0.34
CA GLY A 26 -0.42 -38.55 -0.76
C GLY A 26 -1.08 -38.44 -2.15
N THR A 27 -2.28 -38.96 -2.34
CA THR A 27 -2.99 -39.03 -3.64
C THR A 27 -4.37 -38.35 -3.60
N CYS A 28 -4.86 -37.98 -2.42
CA CYS A 28 -6.13 -37.32 -2.24
C CYS A 28 -6.12 -35.89 -2.80
N ALA A 29 -7.06 -35.55 -3.66
CA ALA A 29 -7.21 -34.19 -4.22
C ALA A 29 -7.48 -33.16 -3.14
N GLU A 30 -8.18 -33.52 -2.06
CA GLU A 30 -8.50 -32.65 -0.92
C GLU A 30 -7.29 -32.41 0.01
N ALA A 31 -6.36 -33.38 0.13
CA ALA A 31 -5.12 -33.19 0.87
C ALA A 31 -4.13 -32.24 0.18
N LYS A 32 -4.32 -31.99 -1.12
CA LYS A 32 -3.52 -31.01 -1.88
C LYS A 32 -4.04 -29.60 -1.80
N THR A 33 -5.25 -29.39 -1.32
CA THR A 33 -5.77 -28.08 -0.92
C THR A 33 -5.31 -27.80 0.52
N SER A 34 -4.00 -27.65 0.71
CA SER A 34 -3.51 -26.98 1.91
C SER A 34 -4.09 -25.57 1.89
N THR A 35 -5.15 -25.34 2.66
CA THR A 35 -5.71 -24.02 2.96
C THR A 35 -4.74 -23.14 3.76
N GLY A 36 -3.44 -23.44 3.71
CA GLY A 36 -2.38 -22.65 4.29
C GLY A 36 -2.08 -21.46 3.40
N LEU A 37 -2.29 -20.27 3.92
CA LEU A 37 -1.72 -19.05 3.36
C LEU A 37 -0.22 -19.29 3.06
N PRO A 38 0.29 -18.77 1.94
CA PRO A 38 1.71 -18.88 1.67
C PRO A 38 2.51 -18.27 2.84
N PRO A 39 3.71 -18.79 3.12
CA PRO A 39 4.54 -18.28 4.21
C PRO A 39 4.85 -16.80 3.98
N ARG A 40 5.02 -16.05 5.08
CA ARG A 40 5.44 -14.65 5.00
C ARG A 40 6.72 -14.51 4.20
N ALA A 41 6.82 -13.45 3.40
CA ALA A 41 8.00 -13.14 2.62
C ALA A 41 9.21 -12.89 3.53
N LYS A 42 10.37 -13.37 3.10
CA LYS A 42 11.64 -13.16 3.82
C LYS A 42 12.30 -11.88 3.31
N ILE A 43 11.85 -10.74 3.80
CA ILE A 43 12.42 -9.42 3.51
C ILE A 43 13.04 -8.91 4.80
N ASP A 44 14.23 -8.34 4.68
CA ASP A 44 14.88 -7.63 5.78
C ASP A 44 14.32 -6.19 5.88
N VAL A 45 13.24 -6.04 6.62
CA VAL A 45 12.56 -4.75 6.84
C VAL A 45 12.16 -4.62 8.31
N ARG A 46 12.43 -3.46 8.92
CA ARG A 46 12.09 -3.21 10.32
C ARG A 46 10.61 -2.84 10.51
N HIS A 47 10.07 -1.99 9.64
CA HIS A 47 8.73 -1.46 9.76
C HIS A 47 8.03 -1.41 8.40
N VAL A 48 6.91 -2.11 8.25
CA VAL A 48 6.03 -2.00 7.08
C VAL A 48 4.81 -1.17 7.45
N ILE A 49 4.55 -0.10 6.69
CA ILE A 49 3.46 0.85 6.88
C ILE A 49 2.54 0.79 5.66
N LEU A 50 1.27 0.51 5.89
CA LEU A 50 0.27 0.50 4.83
C LEU A 50 -0.36 1.88 4.71
N VAL A 51 -0.54 2.39 3.49
CA VAL A 51 -1.25 3.64 3.22
C VAL A 51 -2.54 3.32 2.49
N LEU A 52 -3.67 3.62 3.13
CA LEU A 52 -5.01 3.35 2.64
C LEU A 52 -5.83 4.63 2.48
N SER A 53 -6.87 4.51 1.66
CA SER A 53 -7.92 5.53 1.58
C SER A 53 -9.27 4.88 1.27
N GLY A 54 -10.35 5.45 1.79
CA GLY A 54 -11.70 4.92 1.57
C GLY A 54 -12.23 5.17 0.16
N LYS A 55 -11.69 6.18 -0.55
CA LYS A 55 -12.06 6.52 -1.94
C LYS A 55 -10.84 7.01 -2.73
N GLY A 56 -10.96 7.00 -4.05
CA GLY A 56 -9.96 7.58 -4.95
C GLY A 56 -9.96 9.11 -4.90
N GLY A 57 -8.84 9.73 -5.31
CA GLY A 57 -8.72 11.18 -5.44
C GLY A 57 -8.45 11.96 -4.15
N VAL A 58 -8.24 11.31 -3.01
CA VAL A 58 -7.87 11.97 -1.75
C VAL A 58 -6.38 12.31 -1.64
N GLY A 59 -5.57 11.96 -2.64
CA GLY A 59 -4.13 12.18 -2.65
C GLY A 59 -3.32 11.13 -1.88
N LYS A 60 -3.83 9.90 -1.74
CA LYS A 60 -3.16 8.78 -1.08
C LYS A 60 -1.72 8.59 -1.58
N SER A 61 -1.53 8.40 -2.89
CA SER A 61 -0.20 8.21 -3.49
C SER A 61 0.71 9.42 -3.35
N THR A 62 0.16 10.65 -3.35
CA THR A 62 0.91 11.87 -3.03
C THR A 62 1.45 11.82 -1.60
N VAL A 63 0.62 11.40 -0.65
CA VAL A 63 1.03 11.23 0.76
C VAL A 63 2.08 10.12 0.85
N SER A 64 1.87 8.97 0.20
CA SER A 64 2.82 7.84 0.21
C SER A 64 4.20 8.23 -0.31
N VAL A 65 4.26 8.96 -1.43
CA VAL A 65 5.51 9.45 -2.02
C VAL A 65 6.21 10.44 -1.08
N ASN A 66 5.49 11.46 -0.59
CA ASN A 66 6.10 12.47 0.28
C ASN A 66 6.54 11.88 1.62
N LEU A 67 5.79 10.91 2.17
CA LEU A 67 6.17 10.17 3.37
C LEU A 67 7.45 9.36 3.15
N ALA A 68 7.55 8.60 2.05
CA ALA A 68 8.75 7.82 1.73
C ALA A 68 9.98 8.71 1.55
N PHE A 69 9.82 9.85 0.88
CA PHE A 69 10.90 10.84 0.75
C PHE A 69 11.30 11.48 2.07
N ALA A 70 10.33 11.82 2.91
CA ALA A 70 10.61 12.40 4.21
C ALA A 70 11.44 11.44 5.07
N LEU A 71 11.04 10.18 5.15
CA LEU A 71 11.80 9.12 5.84
C LEU A 71 13.23 8.98 5.25
N ALA A 72 13.36 8.94 3.92
CA ALA A 72 14.66 8.87 3.25
C ALA A 72 15.55 10.07 3.54
N ASN A 73 14.99 11.29 3.62
CA ASN A 73 15.71 12.51 3.97
C ASN A 73 16.18 12.53 5.44
N HIS A 74 15.50 11.80 6.33
CA HIS A 74 15.94 11.57 7.70
C HIS A 74 17.04 10.49 7.82
N GLY A 75 17.47 9.93 6.68
CA GLY A 75 18.59 8.97 6.61
C GLY A 75 18.17 7.51 6.70
N TYR A 76 16.86 7.21 6.74
CA TYR A 76 16.36 5.84 6.72
C TYR A 76 16.45 5.21 5.33
N HIS A 77 16.73 3.91 5.26
CA HIS A 77 16.60 3.12 4.03
C HIS A 77 15.14 2.75 3.82
N VAL A 78 14.55 3.24 2.74
CA VAL A 78 13.10 3.15 2.49
C VAL A 78 12.80 2.41 1.20
N GLY A 79 11.88 1.44 1.28
CA GLY A 79 11.21 0.84 0.14
C GLY A 79 9.83 1.48 -0.06
N LEU A 80 9.51 1.92 -1.27
CA LEU A 80 8.16 2.36 -1.65
C LEU A 80 7.57 1.35 -2.61
N LEU A 81 6.51 0.66 -2.17
CA LEU A 81 5.82 -0.36 -2.94
C LEU A 81 4.45 0.16 -3.39
N ASP A 82 4.28 0.36 -4.71
CA ASP A 82 3.03 0.80 -5.33
C ASP A 82 2.22 -0.41 -5.80
N LEU A 83 1.12 -0.66 -5.13
CA LEU A 83 0.16 -1.72 -5.41
C LEU A 83 -1.17 -1.21 -5.98
N ASP A 84 -1.27 0.07 -6.33
CA ASP A 84 -2.47 0.59 -7.00
C ASP A 84 -2.50 0.14 -8.46
N MET A 85 -2.99 -1.07 -8.68
CA MET A 85 -3.00 -1.73 -9.99
C MET A 85 -3.93 -1.06 -11.00
N HIS A 86 -4.83 -0.19 -10.55
CA HIS A 86 -5.79 0.50 -11.40
C HIS A 86 -5.30 1.87 -11.86
N GLY A 87 -4.41 2.48 -11.10
CA GLY A 87 -3.83 3.78 -11.42
C GLY A 87 -2.47 3.96 -10.76
N PRO A 88 -1.43 3.22 -11.21
CA PRO A 88 -0.10 3.29 -10.61
C PRO A 88 0.57 4.62 -10.95
N ASN A 89 0.32 5.65 -10.15
CA ASN A 89 0.77 7.02 -10.39
C ASN A 89 2.15 7.33 -9.79
N ILE A 90 2.68 6.49 -8.92
CA ILE A 90 3.97 6.74 -8.24
C ILE A 90 5.12 6.92 -9.23
N PRO A 91 5.30 6.09 -10.29
CA PRO A 91 6.36 6.31 -11.26
C PRO A 91 6.29 7.68 -11.95
N LYS A 92 5.09 8.15 -12.29
CA LYS A 92 4.88 9.49 -12.87
C LYS A 92 5.29 10.59 -11.90
N MET A 93 4.85 10.49 -10.64
CA MET A 93 5.16 11.48 -9.59
C MET A 93 6.65 11.55 -9.27
N LEU A 94 7.41 10.51 -9.59
CA LEU A 94 8.86 10.40 -9.37
C LEU A 94 9.69 10.69 -10.63
N GLY A 95 9.06 10.84 -11.79
CA GLY A 95 9.75 11.01 -13.08
C GLY A 95 10.53 9.77 -13.53
N ILE A 96 10.03 8.59 -13.18
CA ILE A 96 10.62 7.28 -13.49
C ILE A 96 9.67 6.38 -14.28
N GLU A 97 8.69 6.94 -14.96
CA GLU A 97 7.66 6.19 -15.72
C GLU A 97 8.25 5.37 -16.88
N ASP A 98 9.41 5.77 -17.41
CA ASP A 98 10.11 5.06 -18.48
C ASP A 98 11.00 3.92 -17.96
N GLN A 99 11.15 3.82 -16.64
CA GLN A 99 11.94 2.72 -16.03
C GLN A 99 11.21 1.40 -16.17
N ARG A 100 11.98 0.34 -16.25
CA ARG A 100 11.49 -1.05 -16.25
C ARG A 100 12.31 -1.85 -15.25
N PHE A 101 11.79 -2.97 -14.80
CA PHE A 101 12.53 -3.85 -13.93
C PHE A 101 13.79 -4.38 -14.61
N ALA A 102 14.91 -4.26 -13.92
CA ALA A 102 16.12 -4.98 -14.24
C ALA A 102 16.13 -6.31 -13.47
N MET A 103 16.71 -7.33 -14.09
CA MET A 103 16.91 -8.63 -13.45
C MET A 103 18.39 -8.84 -13.19
N VAL A 104 18.76 -9.17 -11.95
CA VAL A 104 20.12 -9.59 -11.58
C VAL A 104 20.03 -11.01 -11.06
N GLY A 105 20.50 -11.95 -11.89
CA GLY A 105 20.25 -13.38 -11.65
C GLY A 105 18.75 -13.68 -11.70
N ASN A 106 18.20 -14.21 -10.62
CA ASN A 106 16.78 -14.53 -10.47
C ASN A 106 16.02 -13.50 -9.64
N ARG A 107 16.59 -12.32 -9.36
CA ARG A 107 15.96 -11.29 -8.55
C ARG A 107 15.62 -10.05 -9.37
N ILE A 108 14.54 -9.42 -9.00
CA ILE A 108 14.11 -8.12 -9.54
C ILE A 108 14.87 -7.04 -8.81
N GLU A 109 15.54 -6.15 -9.53
CA GLU A 109 16.13 -4.94 -8.91
C GLU A 109 15.08 -3.84 -8.81
N PRO A 110 14.91 -3.23 -7.64
CA PRO A 110 14.04 -2.07 -7.49
C PRO A 110 14.65 -0.86 -8.21
N VAL A 111 13.82 0.11 -8.59
CA VAL A 111 14.30 1.37 -9.13
C VAL A 111 14.81 2.24 -7.98
N HIS A 112 16.11 2.58 -7.98
CA HIS A 112 16.70 3.46 -6.98
C HIS A 112 16.47 4.92 -7.38
N VAL A 113 15.69 5.65 -6.59
CA VAL A 113 15.40 7.08 -6.81
C VAL A 113 16.43 7.96 -6.12
N THR A 114 16.86 7.54 -4.94
CA THR A 114 17.99 8.15 -4.20
C THR A 114 18.88 7.05 -3.62
N GLY A 115 19.97 7.43 -2.95
CA GLY A 115 20.82 6.43 -2.25
C GLY A 115 20.10 5.68 -1.12
N THR A 116 18.96 6.19 -0.65
CA THR A 116 18.20 5.63 0.48
C THR A 116 16.75 5.29 0.15
N LEU A 117 16.27 5.59 -1.09
CA LEU A 117 14.89 5.31 -1.52
C LEU A 117 14.88 4.41 -2.74
N SER A 118 14.28 3.24 -2.59
CA SER A 118 14.03 2.26 -3.64
C SER A 118 12.54 2.12 -3.91
N VAL A 119 12.15 1.97 -5.17
CA VAL A 119 10.74 1.94 -5.60
C VAL A 119 10.45 0.71 -6.44
N VAL A 120 9.32 0.07 -6.14
CA VAL A 120 8.71 -0.97 -6.98
C VAL A 120 7.27 -0.57 -7.26
N SER A 121 6.87 -0.57 -8.52
CA SER A 121 5.49 -0.33 -8.94
C SER A 121 5.08 -1.36 -9.96
N ILE A 122 3.81 -1.71 -9.92
CA ILE A 122 3.20 -2.55 -10.95
C ILE A 122 3.31 -1.94 -12.37
N ALA A 123 3.42 -0.61 -12.45
CA ALA A 123 3.62 0.09 -13.72
C ALA A 123 4.87 -0.37 -14.47
N PHE A 124 5.93 -0.79 -13.76
CA PHE A 124 7.17 -1.24 -14.39
C PHE A 124 7.06 -2.58 -15.12
N VAL A 125 5.98 -3.32 -14.89
CA VAL A 125 5.67 -4.58 -15.61
C VAL A 125 4.90 -4.31 -16.91
N LEU A 126 4.28 -3.11 -17.02
CA LEU A 126 3.43 -2.77 -18.15
C LEU A 126 4.26 -2.43 -19.40
N PRO A 127 3.85 -2.93 -20.58
CA PRO A 127 4.49 -2.54 -21.84
C PRO A 127 4.37 -1.04 -22.10
N GLU A 128 3.19 -0.47 -21.80
CA GLU A 128 2.86 0.94 -21.96
C GLU A 128 2.02 1.43 -20.77
N THR A 129 2.22 2.68 -20.37
CA THR A 129 1.49 3.31 -19.25
C THR A 129 -0.02 3.39 -19.46
N SER A 130 -0.48 3.38 -20.71
CA SER A 130 -1.91 3.43 -21.10
C SER A 130 -2.58 2.06 -21.20
N THR A 131 -1.84 0.96 -21.02
CA THR A 131 -2.38 -0.39 -21.16
C THR A 131 -3.28 -0.74 -19.97
N PRO A 132 -4.59 -0.96 -20.15
CA PRO A 132 -5.46 -1.35 -19.05
C PRO A 132 -5.13 -2.77 -18.57
N LEU A 133 -4.94 -2.93 -17.27
CA LEU A 133 -4.74 -4.23 -16.65
C LEU A 133 -6.07 -4.85 -16.21
N ILE A 134 -6.38 -6.01 -16.75
CA ILE A 134 -7.50 -6.83 -16.28
C ILE A 134 -6.94 -7.96 -15.40
N TRP A 135 -6.56 -7.61 -14.18
CA TRP A 135 -6.03 -8.58 -13.24
C TRP A 135 -7.15 -9.10 -12.32
N ARG A 136 -7.27 -10.42 -12.25
CA ARG A 136 -8.16 -11.10 -11.30
C ARG A 136 -7.44 -11.33 -9.98
N GLY A 137 -8.18 -11.52 -8.89
CA GLY A 137 -7.65 -11.69 -7.53
C GLY A 137 -6.40 -12.57 -7.41
N PRO A 138 -6.38 -13.81 -7.95
CA PRO A 138 -5.21 -14.67 -7.86
C PRO A 138 -3.94 -14.10 -8.53
N MET A 139 -4.09 -13.37 -9.64
CA MET A 139 -2.95 -12.73 -10.31
C MET A 139 -2.39 -11.57 -9.49
N LYS A 140 -3.26 -10.79 -8.85
CA LYS A 140 -2.87 -9.70 -7.95
C LYS A 140 -2.10 -10.24 -6.75
N MET A 141 -2.60 -11.32 -6.13
CA MET A 141 -1.92 -11.98 -5.01
C MET A 141 -0.53 -12.51 -5.40
N ALA A 142 -0.42 -13.15 -6.57
CA ALA A 142 0.86 -13.65 -7.10
C ALA A 142 1.86 -12.51 -7.33
N ALA A 143 1.43 -11.39 -7.90
CA ALA A 143 2.30 -10.23 -8.12
C ALA A 143 2.76 -9.61 -6.79
N ILE A 144 1.87 -9.45 -5.81
CA ILE A 144 2.23 -8.96 -4.47
C ILE A 144 3.26 -9.89 -3.82
N GLN A 145 3.03 -11.21 -3.88
CA GLN A 145 3.96 -12.18 -3.36
C GLN A 145 5.33 -12.07 -4.04
N GLN A 146 5.35 -11.92 -5.36
CA GLN A 146 6.57 -11.77 -6.14
C GLN A 146 7.32 -10.48 -5.79
N PHE A 147 6.64 -9.34 -5.65
CA PHE A 147 7.25 -8.08 -5.24
C PHE A 147 7.82 -8.12 -3.83
N LEU A 148 7.21 -8.91 -2.95
CA LEU A 148 7.77 -9.11 -1.62
C LEU A 148 8.94 -10.10 -1.62
N ALA A 149 8.86 -11.22 -2.35
CA ALA A 149 9.83 -12.31 -2.25
C ALA A 149 11.01 -12.21 -3.21
N ASP A 150 10.76 -11.75 -4.44
CA ASP A 150 11.74 -11.83 -5.54
C ASP A 150 12.47 -10.51 -5.80
N VAL A 151 12.05 -9.40 -5.18
CA VAL A 151 12.75 -8.12 -5.28
C VAL A 151 13.97 -8.10 -4.34
N ASN A 152 15.06 -7.55 -4.84
CA ASN A 152 16.29 -7.33 -4.07
C ASN A 152 16.21 -6.01 -3.28
N TRP A 153 15.37 -5.98 -2.25
CA TRP A 153 15.15 -4.78 -1.44
C TRP A 153 16.37 -4.34 -0.61
N GLY A 154 17.31 -5.27 -0.34
CA GLY A 154 18.35 -5.03 0.66
C GLY A 154 17.77 -4.96 2.08
N SER A 155 18.48 -4.27 2.97
CA SER A 155 18.02 -4.02 4.35
C SER A 155 17.28 -2.68 4.41
N LEU A 156 16.02 -2.72 4.84
CA LEU A 156 15.14 -1.55 4.92
C LEU A 156 14.79 -1.20 6.36
N ASP A 157 14.85 0.08 6.71
CA ASP A 157 14.25 0.57 7.95
C ASP A 157 12.73 0.65 7.82
N TYR A 158 12.25 1.18 6.69
CA TYR A 158 10.81 1.32 6.42
C TYR A 158 10.44 0.80 5.03
N MET A 159 9.26 0.19 4.94
CA MET A 159 8.59 -0.07 3.68
C MET A 159 7.23 0.63 3.71
N VAL A 160 7.02 1.58 2.82
CA VAL A 160 5.73 2.27 2.62
C VAL A 160 5.00 1.57 1.48
N VAL A 161 3.80 1.08 1.75
CA VAL A 161 2.99 0.35 0.77
C VAL A 161 1.77 1.19 0.39
N ASP A 162 1.75 1.69 -0.85
CA ASP A 162 0.62 2.42 -1.42
C ASP A 162 -0.41 1.44 -1.96
N LEU A 163 -1.56 1.35 -1.31
CA LEU A 163 -2.63 0.41 -1.64
C LEU A 163 -3.68 1.04 -2.56
N PRO A 164 -4.42 0.27 -3.37
CA PRO A 164 -5.55 0.80 -4.10
C PRO A 164 -6.60 1.39 -3.15
N PRO A 165 -7.43 2.34 -3.63
CA PRO A 165 -8.51 2.90 -2.80
C PRO A 165 -9.56 1.85 -2.44
N GLY A 166 -10.16 1.98 -1.26
CA GLY A 166 -11.17 1.05 -0.76
C GLY A 166 -10.61 -0.05 0.14
N THR A 167 -11.36 -1.14 0.25
CA THR A 167 -11.09 -2.27 1.17
C THR A 167 -10.85 -3.56 0.37
N GLY A 168 -9.90 -3.52 -0.55
CA GLY A 168 -9.61 -4.61 -1.47
C GLY A 168 -8.76 -5.74 -0.87
N ASP A 169 -8.64 -6.82 -1.64
CA ASP A 169 -7.87 -8.02 -1.27
C ASP A 169 -6.35 -7.73 -1.15
N GLU A 170 -5.87 -6.66 -1.78
CA GLU A 170 -4.46 -6.26 -1.75
C GLU A 170 -3.99 -5.96 -0.33
N ALA A 171 -4.81 -5.22 0.45
CA ALA A 171 -4.50 -4.91 1.84
C ALA A 171 -4.46 -6.17 2.72
N LEU A 172 -5.41 -7.09 2.51
CA LEU A 172 -5.43 -8.38 3.20
C LEU A 172 -4.19 -9.20 2.84
N THR A 173 -3.84 -9.26 1.56
CA THR A 173 -2.68 -10.02 1.07
C THR A 173 -1.38 -9.50 1.68
N ILE A 174 -1.16 -8.17 1.68
CA ILE A 174 0.02 -7.57 2.31
C ILE A 174 0.05 -7.84 3.82
N ALA A 175 -1.07 -7.69 4.51
CA ALA A 175 -1.16 -7.94 5.96
C ALA A 175 -0.76 -9.39 6.32
N GLN A 176 -1.04 -10.34 5.43
CA GLN A 176 -0.72 -11.75 5.61
C GLN A 176 0.72 -12.10 5.21
N LEU A 177 1.21 -11.54 4.11
CA LEU A 177 2.50 -11.92 3.50
C LEU A 177 3.68 -11.08 3.94
N ALA A 178 3.50 -9.79 4.25
CA ALA A 178 4.59 -8.93 4.66
C ALA A 178 5.00 -9.22 6.11
N PRO A 179 6.32 -9.26 6.42
CA PRO A 179 6.78 -9.29 7.80
C PRO A 179 6.63 -7.90 8.44
N ASN A 180 6.60 -7.85 9.76
CA ASN A 180 6.73 -6.60 10.54
C ASN A 180 5.78 -5.47 10.13
N VAL A 181 4.53 -5.81 9.75
CA VAL A 181 3.49 -4.80 9.49
C VAL A 181 3.15 -4.10 10.79
N ARG A 182 3.54 -2.82 10.90
CA ARG A 182 3.31 -2.01 12.11
C ARG A 182 1.88 -1.50 12.18
N GLY A 183 1.24 -1.32 11.05
CA GLY A 183 -0.14 -0.86 10.97
C GLY A 183 -0.41 -0.10 9.70
N ALA A 184 -1.50 0.66 9.72
CA ALA A 184 -1.98 1.40 8.56
C ALA A 184 -2.26 2.86 8.86
N VAL A 185 -1.91 3.72 7.90
CA VAL A 185 -2.30 5.13 7.84
C VAL A 185 -3.51 5.27 6.93
N VAL A 186 -4.52 6.02 7.37
CA VAL A 186 -5.72 6.31 6.57
C VAL A 186 -5.67 7.75 6.08
N VAL A 187 -5.63 7.94 4.76
CA VAL A 187 -5.65 9.26 4.12
C VAL A 187 -7.08 9.63 3.75
N THR A 188 -7.50 10.82 4.13
CA THR A 188 -8.82 11.39 3.82
C THR A 188 -8.73 12.86 3.45
N THR A 189 -9.82 13.42 2.95
CA THR A 189 -10.02 14.87 2.81
C THR A 189 -11.07 15.35 3.82
N PRO A 190 -11.16 16.67 4.14
CA PRO A 190 -12.06 17.16 5.19
C PRO A 190 -13.56 16.93 4.93
N GLN A 191 -13.96 16.75 3.67
CA GLN A 191 -15.36 16.66 3.26
C GLN A 191 -16.09 15.49 3.92
N ASP A 192 -17.34 15.67 4.34
CA ASP A 192 -18.15 14.66 5.01
C ASP A 192 -18.26 13.34 4.23
N VAL A 193 -18.37 13.42 2.90
CA VAL A 193 -18.41 12.22 2.03
C VAL A 193 -17.11 11.41 2.15
N ALA A 194 -15.95 12.08 2.18
CA ALA A 194 -14.65 11.41 2.31
C ALA A 194 -14.46 10.84 3.71
N THR A 195 -14.91 11.56 4.72
CA THR A 195 -14.82 11.15 6.12
C THR A 195 -15.65 9.89 6.40
N LEU A 196 -16.80 9.73 5.74
CA LEU A 196 -17.60 8.52 5.83
C LEU A 196 -16.85 7.29 5.32
N ASP A 197 -16.13 7.42 4.19
CA ASP A 197 -15.35 6.33 3.63
C ASP A 197 -14.06 6.06 4.44
N ALA A 198 -13.47 7.10 5.04
CA ALA A 198 -12.35 6.93 5.96
C ALA A 198 -12.73 6.11 7.20
N ARG A 199 -13.94 6.29 7.76
CA ARG A 199 -14.45 5.44 8.85
C ARG A 199 -14.49 3.95 8.44
N LYS A 200 -14.91 3.66 7.21
CA LYS A 200 -14.91 2.28 6.70
C LYS A 200 -13.50 1.72 6.61
N SER A 201 -12.52 2.55 6.17
CA SER A 201 -11.12 2.14 6.09
C SER A 201 -10.52 1.86 7.47
N VAL A 202 -10.79 2.69 8.48
CA VAL A 202 -10.37 2.43 9.87
C VAL A 202 -10.94 1.10 10.37
N LYS A 203 -12.25 0.88 10.22
CA LYS A 203 -12.90 -0.38 10.62
C LYS A 203 -12.38 -1.58 9.84
N PHE A 204 -11.97 -1.41 8.60
CA PHE A 204 -11.35 -2.46 7.81
C PHE A 204 -9.96 -2.83 8.36
N VAL A 205 -9.11 -1.85 8.69
CA VAL A 205 -7.79 -2.08 9.31
C VAL A 205 -7.93 -2.83 10.63
N GLU A 206 -8.89 -2.42 11.47
CA GLU A 206 -9.21 -3.13 12.72
C GLU A 206 -9.61 -4.60 12.47
N LYS A 207 -10.42 -4.88 11.43
CA LYS A 207 -10.81 -6.24 11.05
C LYS A 207 -9.65 -7.07 10.52
N LEU A 208 -8.63 -6.45 9.94
CA LEU A 208 -7.39 -7.13 9.56
C LEU A 208 -6.51 -7.48 10.78
N GLY A 209 -6.89 -7.05 11.98
CA GLY A 209 -6.08 -7.22 13.19
C GLY A 209 -4.84 -6.35 13.22
N LEU A 210 -4.82 -5.26 12.46
CA LEU A 210 -3.70 -4.32 12.39
C LEU A 210 -3.99 -3.05 13.20
N PRO A 211 -2.96 -2.44 13.82
CA PRO A 211 -3.08 -1.11 14.39
C PRO A 211 -3.41 -0.05 13.34
N VAL A 212 -4.25 0.92 13.69
CA VAL A 212 -4.41 2.15 12.94
C VAL A 212 -3.38 3.14 13.45
N LEU A 213 -2.31 3.37 12.69
CA LEU A 213 -1.24 4.30 13.04
C LEU A 213 -1.72 5.75 13.06
N GLY A 214 -2.77 6.04 12.31
CA GLY A 214 -3.48 7.30 12.41
C GLY A 214 -4.13 7.76 11.12
N ILE A 215 -4.77 8.93 11.21
CA ILE A 215 -5.45 9.59 10.10
C ILE A 215 -4.65 10.80 9.65
N ILE A 216 -4.42 10.92 8.34
CA ILE A 216 -3.88 12.11 7.69
C ILE A 216 -5.02 12.80 6.93
N GLU A 217 -5.27 14.06 7.26
CA GLU A 217 -6.21 14.90 6.53
C GLU A 217 -5.46 15.64 5.42
N ASN A 218 -5.59 15.19 4.20
CA ASN A 218 -5.03 15.84 3.03
C ASN A 218 -6.01 16.86 2.43
N MET A 219 -5.50 17.85 1.69
CA MET A 219 -6.28 18.94 1.09
C MET A 219 -7.06 19.76 2.14
N SER A 220 -6.47 19.96 3.32
CA SER A 220 -7.05 20.68 4.45
C SER A 220 -6.84 22.19 4.33
N GLY A 221 -7.74 22.86 3.64
CA GLY A 221 -7.60 24.28 3.33
C GLY A 221 -6.48 24.57 2.32
N MET A 222 -6.30 25.86 2.00
CA MET A 222 -5.31 26.35 1.05
C MET A 222 -4.86 27.76 1.49
N HIS A 223 -3.61 28.11 1.28
CA HIS A 223 -3.15 29.50 1.37
C HIS A 223 -3.11 30.15 -0.01
N CYS A 224 -3.68 31.35 -0.12
CA CYS A 224 -3.66 32.11 -1.37
C CYS A 224 -2.20 32.47 -1.73
N PRO A 225 -1.69 32.12 -2.91
CA PRO A 225 -0.30 32.39 -3.29
C PRO A 225 -0.02 33.89 -3.49
N HIS A 226 -1.06 34.73 -3.59
CA HIS A 226 -0.92 36.19 -3.82
C HIS A 226 -0.97 37.00 -2.53
N CYS A 227 -1.80 36.62 -1.57
CA CYS A 227 -1.98 37.43 -0.34
C CYS A 227 -1.80 36.66 0.97
N GLY A 228 -1.51 35.35 0.90
CA GLY A 228 -1.36 34.50 2.09
C GLY A 228 -2.65 34.19 2.84
N GLY A 229 -3.78 34.76 2.43
CA GLY A 229 -5.08 34.55 3.08
C GLY A 229 -5.53 33.09 2.97
N GLU A 230 -6.21 32.59 3.99
CA GLU A 230 -6.77 31.24 3.98
C GLU A 230 -7.97 31.12 3.05
N ILE A 231 -8.01 30.04 2.27
CA ILE A 231 -9.12 29.66 1.41
C ILE A 231 -9.62 28.31 1.89
N ASP A 232 -10.88 28.25 2.28
CA ASP A 232 -11.55 27.02 2.69
C ASP A 232 -12.24 26.37 1.48
N LEU A 233 -11.48 25.57 0.72
CA LEU A 233 -12.00 24.97 -0.51
C LEU A 233 -12.78 23.68 -0.25
N PHE A 234 -12.31 22.83 0.67
CA PHE A 234 -12.91 21.52 0.99
C PHE A 234 -13.27 21.36 2.46
N GLY A 235 -13.20 22.40 3.25
CA GLY A 235 -13.35 22.33 4.70
C GLY A 235 -12.01 22.07 5.41
N LYS A 236 -12.08 21.98 6.73
CA LYS A 236 -10.97 21.65 7.64
C LYS A 236 -11.47 20.82 8.81
N GLY A 237 -10.61 19.94 9.33
CA GLY A 237 -10.83 19.23 10.60
C GLY A 237 -11.74 18.01 10.52
N GLY A 238 -12.24 17.60 9.35
CA GLY A 238 -13.04 16.40 9.20
C GLY A 238 -12.29 15.13 9.58
N GLY A 239 -11.02 15.02 9.20
CA GLY A 239 -10.15 13.91 9.57
C GLY A 239 -9.84 13.85 11.06
N LYS A 240 -9.60 15.02 11.67
CA LYS A 240 -9.40 15.14 13.12
C LYS A 240 -10.63 14.68 13.90
N LYS A 241 -11.82 15.14 13.49
CA LYS A 241 -13.09 14.74 14.10
C LYS A 241 -13.29 13.20 14.05
N ILE A 242 -12.96 12.55 12.93
CA ILE A 242 -13.07 11.10 12.84
C ILE A 242 -12.05 10.41 13.75
N ALA A 243 -10.81 10.90 13.80
CA ALA A 243 -9.78 10.35 14.67
C ALA A 243 -10.24 10.36 16.14
N GLU A 244 -10.82 11.47 16.60
CA GLU A 244 -11.40 11.60 17.93
C GLU A 244 -12.59 10.65 18.13
N GLU A 245 -13.54 10.59 17.19
CA GLU A 245 -14.72 9.70 17.26
C GLU A 245 -14.36 8.22 17.32
N LEU A 246 -13.31 7.80 16.62
CA LEU A 246 -12.87 6.40 16.54
C LEU A 246 -11.76 6.06 17.53
N ASN A 247 -11.31 7.05 18.33
CA ASN A 247 -10.21 6.91 19.27
C ASN A 247 -8.94 6.35 18.62
N VAL A 248 -8.57 6.91 17.45
CA VAL A 248 -7.33 6.60 16.73
C VAL A 248 -6.46 7.85 16.63
N PRO A 249 -5.12 7.73 16.46
CA PRO A 249 -4.25 8.88 16.33
C PRO A 249 -4.62 9.80 15.17
N TYR A 250 -4.48 11.10 15.34
CA TYR A 250 -4.52 12.10 14.27
C TYR A 250 -3.10 12.56 13.98
N LEU A 251 -2.55 12.20 12.82
CA LEU A 251 -1.16 12.48 12.47
C LEU A 251 -0.95 13.93 12.01
N GLY A 252 -2.01 14.54 11.45
CA GLY A 252 -1.96 15.94 11.04
C GLY A 252 -2.73 16.24 9.76
N ALA A 253 -2.63 17.50 9.32
CA ALA A 253 -3.27 18.02 8.11
C ALA A 253 -2.22 18.51 7.11
N ILE A 254 -2.47 18.24 5.83
CA ILE A 254 -1.66 18.73 4.71
C ILE A 254 -2.55 19.65 3.88
N PRO A 255 -2.20 20.94 3.72
CA PRO A 255 -2.99 21.88 2.92
C PRO A 255 -2.90 21.57 1.43
N ILE A 256 -3.82 22.14 0.64
CA ILE A 256 -3.70 22.18 -0.81
C ILE A 256 -2.54 23.11 -1.16
N ASP A 257 -1.62 22.61 -1.98
CA ASP A 257 -0.48 23.36 -2.45
C ASP A 257 -0.30 23.20 -3.96
N ILE A 258 -0.25 24.33 -4.67
CA ILE A 258 -0.11 24.37 -6.13
C ILE A 258 1.24 23.80 -6.56
N GLU A 259 2.30 24.09 -5.78
CA GLU A 259 3.65 23.61 -6.10
C GLU A 259 3.79 22.11 -5.83
N MET A 260 3.11 21.58 -4.80
CA MET A 260 3.05 20.13 -4.57
C MET A 260 2.37 19.40 -5.74
N ARG A 261 1.26 19.95 -6.25
CA ARG A 261 0.58 19.39 -7.43
C ARG A 261 1.50 19.43 -8.67
N LYS A 262 2.09 20.60 -8.98
CA LYS A 262 3.03 20.74 -10.12
C LYS A 262 4.21 19.79 -10.00
N ALA A 263 4.78 19.66 -8.79
CA ALA A 263 5.90 18.77 -8.53
C ALA A 263 5.55 17.31 -8.89
N GLY A 264 4.35 16.84 -8.52
CA GLY A 264 3.86 15.52 -8.91
C GLY A 264 3.68 15.36 -10.41
N ASP A 265 3.11 16.36 -11.10
CA ASP A 265 2.91 16.34 -12.55
C ASP A 265 4.25 16.34 -13.33
N GLU A 266 5.26 17.03 -12.80
CA GLU A 266 6.59 17.17 -13.39
C GLU A 266 7.55 16.01 -13.03
N GLY A 267 7.11 15.04 -12.24
CA GLY A 267 7.94 13.93 -11.77
C GLY A 267 9.06 14.38 -10.84
N ARG A 268 8.82 15.40 -10.04
CA ARG A 268 9.78 15.96 -9.08
C ARG A 268 9.12 16.05 -7.71
N PRO A 269 9.27 15.06 -6.84
CA PRO A 269 8.63 15.07 -5.52
C PRO A 269 8.82 16.39 -4.79
N PHE A 270 7.75 16.90 -4.20
CA PHE A 270 7.69 18.22 -3.55
C PHE A 270 8.78 18.40 -2.49
N ILE A 271 9.04 17.33 -1.76
CA ILE A 271 10.02 17.27 -0.68
C ILE A 271 11.46 17.49 -1.14
N ILE A 272 11.82 17.13 -2.38
CA ILE A 272 13.18 17.35 -2.92
C ILE A 272 13.47 18.83 -3.11
N ARG A 273 12.47 19.65 -3.35
CA ARG A 273 12.63 21.09 -3.64
C ARG A 273 13.04 21.92 -2.42
N ARG A 274 13.07 21.35 -1.19
CA ARG A 274 13.44 22.03 0.06
C ARG A 274 12.99 23.49 0.08
N MET A 275 11.69 23.73 -0.04
CA MET A 275 11.15 25.08 0.21
C MET A 275 10.96 25.21 1.74
N ALA A 276 12.08 25.43 2.44
CA ALA A 276 12.13 25.49 3.91
C ALA A 276 11.10 26.47 4.51
N ASP A 277 10.63 27.43 3.71
CA ASP A 277 9.65 28.44 4.11
C ASP A 277 8.21 28.12 3.68
N SER A 278 7.94 26.94 3.08
CA SER A 278 6.58 26.57 2.69
C SER A 278 5.81 26.02 3.90
N PRO A 279 4.64 26.59 4.23
CA PRO A 279 3.75 26.04 5.28
C PRO A 279 3.39 24.58 5.02
N THR A 280 3.27 24.20 3.74
CA THR A 280 2.96 22.82 3.34
C THR A 280 4.09 21.85 3.65
N TRP A 281 5.35 22.28 3.45
CA TRP A 281 6.51 21.49 3.84
C TRP A 281 6.50 21.19 5.34
N SER A 282 6.35 22.24 6.16
CA SER A 282 6.28 22.07 7.61
C SER A 282 5.15 21.15 8.04
N SER A 283 4.00 21.17 7.32
CA SER A 283 2.87 20.26 7.59
C SER A 283 3.21 18.82 7.25
N VAL A 284 3.88 18.57 6.12
CA VAL A 284 4.30 17.21 5.71
C VAL A 284 5.33 16.66 6.70
N ASP A 285 6.28 17.47 7.10
CA ASP A 285 7.34 17.10 8.05
C ASP A 285 6.74 16.75 9.43
N ALA A 286 5.83 17.57 9.93
CA ALA A 286 5.13 17.34 11.19
C ALA A 286 4.27 16.04 11.15
N VAL A 287 3.62 15.74 10.01
CA VAL A 287 2.88 14.49 9.80
C VAL A 287 3.82 13.29 9.85
N MET A 288 4.99 13.40 9.21
CA MET A 288 6.00 12.35 9.22
C MET A 288 6.55 12.10 10.63
N GLU A 289 6.92 13.17 11.36
CA GLU A 289 7.41 13.04 12.74
C GLU A 289 6.36 12.38 13.65
N SER A 290 5.09 12.76 13.49
CA SER A 290 3.98 12.13 14.21
C SER A 290 3.87 10.64 13.88
N LEU A 291 4.02 10.26 12.61
CA LEU A 291 4.00 8.86 12.19
C LEU A 291 5.17 8.06 12.74
N ILE A 292 6.40 8.58 12.67
CA ILE A 292 7.58 7.91 13.23
C ILE A 292 7.35 7.61 14.73
N LYS A 293 6.84 8.59 15.46
CA LYS A 293 6.52 8.42 16.88
C LYS A 293 5.50 7.29 17.13
N GLU A 294 4.48 7.16 16.31
CA GLU A 294 3.49 6.07 16.43
C GLU A 294 4.07 4.70 16.02
N VAL A 295 5.06 4.68 15.13
CA VAL A 295 5.69 3.42 14.66
C VAL A 295 6.76 2.92 15.62
N GLU A 296 7.51 3.82 16.25
CA GLU A 296 8.66 3.49 17.10
C GLU A 296 8.33 3.47 18.60
N GLY A 297 7.20 4.09 19.00
CA GLY A 297 6.69 4.13 20.37
C GLY A 297 5.97 2.87 20.77
#